data_b470d815c8b1ce00e5334cc3fe253a00
#
_entry.id   b470d815c8b1ce00e5334cc3fe253a00
#
_cell.length_a   1.000
_cell.length_b   1.000
_cell.length_c   1.000
_cell.angle_alpha   90.00
_cell.angle_beta   90.00
_cell.angle_gamma   90.00
#
_symmetry.space_group_name_H-M   'P 1'
#
loop_
_entity.id
_entity.type
_entity.pdbx_description
1 polymer ?
#
loop_
_entity_poly.entity_id
_entity_poly.type
_entity_poly.pdbx_seq_one_letter_code
_entity_poly.pdbx_strand_id
1 'polypeptide(L)'
;ASKILSCKPSGPVIRKDVCRFWPVWGSCLFVWILSLPVPLLNLRSASYGSRVDLAAAAAETILSSGQSFALAMAILYGGVAAAAVWSFLFSARSVTLFHALPVGRCGMFLSHLLGGLGPLWCVHGLTALLAWLAQAELGLWSPAAILQWLAAVCLQDLLFFSIAVLCAMLTGNLPAMAVLYGLLNACAVGLES
;
A
#
# COMPACT_ATOMS: atom_id res chain seq x y z
N ALA A 1 17.49 -0.26 -33.35
CA ALA A 1 16.02 -0.20 -33.20
C ALA A 1 15.48 -1.10 -32.08
N SER A 2 16.22 -2.08 -31.58
CA SER A 2 15.71 -3.07 -30.57
C SER A 2 15.72 -2.61 -29.11
N LYS A 3 16.39 -1.52 -28.75
CA LYS A 3 16.47 -1.02 -27.37
C LYS A 3 15.20 -0.27 -26.88
N ILE A 4 14.33 0.15 -27.79
CA ILE A 4 13.12 0.94 -27.46
C ILE A 4 11.98 0.07 -26.89
N LEU A 5 12.03 -1.24 -27.09
CA LEU A 5 10.98 -2.19 -26.68
C LEU A 5 11.31 -2.99 -25.39
N SER A 6 12.40 -2.66 -24.71
CA SER A 6 12.72 -3.34 -23.43
C SER A 6 11.89 -2.74 -22.29
N CYS A 7 10.80 -3.39 -21.93
CA CYS A 7 10.00 -3.09 -20.73
C CYS A 7 10.71 -3.53 -19.42
N LYS A 8 12.02 -3.41 -19.33
CA LYS A 8 12.75 -3.76 -18.10
C LYS A 8 12.67 -2.60 -17.11
N PRO A 9 12.26 -2.84 -15.86
CA PRO A 9 12.30 -1.83 -14.81
C PRO A 9 13.74 -1.42 -14.51
N SER A 10 13.93 -0.14 -14.18
CA SER A 10 15.24 0.43 -13.84
C SER A 10 15.45 0.39 -12.32
N GLY A 11 16.33 -0.47 -11.84
CA GLY A 11 16.67 -0.57 -10.42
C GLY A 11 17.07 0.75 -9.76
N PRO A 12 17.93 1.60 -10.39
CA PRO A 12 18.27 2.91 -9.86
C PRO A 12 17.07 3.84 -9.65
N VAL A 13 16.06 3.81 -10.54
CA VAL A 13 14.84 4.63 -10.40
C VAL A 13 14.01 4.13 -9.20
N ILE A 14 13.77 2.83 -9.10
CA ILE A 14 13.06 2.22 -7.97
C ILE A 14 13.75 2.58 -6.65
N ARG A 15 15.07 2.38 -6.56
CA ARG A 15 15.83 2.70 -5.34
C ARG A 15 15.71 4.16 -4.95
N LYS A 16 15.77 5.08 -5.94
CA LYS A 16 15.62 6.52 -5.70
C LYS A 16 14.24 6.83 -5.11
N ASP A 17 13.16 6.27 -5.67
CA ASP A 17 11.80 6.49 -5.20
C ASP A 17 11.60 5.95 -3.78
N VAL A 18 12.06 4.73 -3.52
CA VAL A 18 11.99 4.11 -2.18
C VAL A 18 12.73 4.93 -1.14
N CYS A 19 14.00 5.32 -1.43
CA CYS A 19 14.82 6.06 -0.49
C CYS A 19 14.33 7.50 -0.30
N ARG A 20 13.79 8.14 -1.33
CA ARG A 20 13.30 9.53 -1.24
C ARG A 20 12.05 9.64 -0.38
N PHE A 21 11.16 8.67 -0.48
CA PHE A 21 9.85 8.70 0.18
C PHE A 21 9.76 7.75 1.39
N TRP A 22 10.91 7.42 2.01
CA TRP A 22 10.97 6.55 3.18
C TRP A 22 10.04 6.96 4.34
N PRO A 23 9.76 8.29 4.60
CA PRO A 23 8.83 8.65 5.67
C PRO A 23 7.39 8.18 5.42
N VAL A 24 6.98 8.09 4.14
CA VAL A 24 5.64 7.58 3.77
C VAL A 24 5.54 6.10 4.14
N TRP A 25 6.54 5.31 3.77
CA TRP A 25 6.58 3.88 4.09
C TRP A 25 6.70 3.62 5.60
N GLY A 26 7.53 4.42 6.27
CA GLY A 26 7.73 4.33 7.72
C GLY A 26 6.48 4.69 8.50
N SER A 27 5.76 5.74 8.12
CA SER A 27 4.49 6.10 8.76
C SER A 27 3.41 5.05 8.52
N CYS A 28 3.33 4.49 7.31
CA CYS A 28 2.41 3.41 6.99
C CYS A 28 2.67 2.18 7.88
N LEU A 29 3.94 1.75 7.97
CA LEU A 29 4.34 0.64 8.84
C LEU A 29 3.98 0.89 10.29
N PHE A 30 4.28 2.10 10.81
CA PHE A 30 3.99 2.45 12.19
C PHE A 30 2.50 2.34 12.50
N VAL A 31 1.64 2.89 11.64
CA VAL A 31 0.19 2.82 11.81
C VAL A 31 -0.30 1.36 11.76
N TRP A 32 0.22 0.54 10.85
CA TRP A 32 -0.15 -0.87 10.77
C TRP A 32 0.31 -1.70 11.96
N ILE A 33 1.49 -1.41 12.54
CA ILE A 33 1.94 -2.07 13.78
C ILE A 33 0.96 -1.77 14.92
N LEU A 34 0.50 -0.53 15.05
CA LEU A 34 -0.46 -0.16 16.08
C LEU A 34 -1.84 -0.77 15.85
N SER A 35 -2.22 -1.01 14.61
CA SER A 35 -3.58 -1.44 14.25
C SER A 35 -3.77 -2.96 14.22
N LEU A 36 -2.72 -3.74 14.08
CA LEU A 36 -2.85 -5.20 13.98
C LEU A 36 -1.98 -5.97 14.97
N PRO A 37 -0.63 -5.93 14.97
CA PRO A 37 0.18 -6.68 15.94
C PRO A 37 -0.09 -6.28 17.40
N VAL A 38 -0.24 -4.98 17.69
CA VAL A 38 -0.46 -4.51 19.07
C VAL A 38 -1.81 -4.99 19.64
N PRO A 39 -2.97 -4.84 18.94
CA PRO A 39 -4.23 -5.42 19.40
C PRO A 39 -4.15 -6.94 19.60
N LEU A 40 -3.47 -7.67 18.73
CA LEU A 40 -3.28 -9.12 18.90
C LEU A 40 -2.53 -9.45 20.20
N LEU A 41 -1.45 -8.74 20.52
CA LEU A 41 -0.72 -8.95 21.77
C LEU A 41 -1.56 -8.59 22.99
N ASN A 42 -2.46 -7.62 22.90
CA ASN A 42 -3.36 -7.24 23.99
C ASN A 42 -4.37 -8.35 24.32
N LEU A 43 -4.67 -9.27 23.40
CA LEU A 43 -5.52 -10.43 23.69
C LEU A 43 -4.93 -11.32 24.79
N ARG A 44 -3.62 -11.27 25.04
CA ARG A 44 -2.95 -12.00 26.11
C ARG A 44 -3.45 -11.60 27.51
N SER A 45 -3.84 -10.36 27.70
CA SER A 45 -4.33 -9.84 28.99
C SER A 45 -5.83 -10.11 29.22
N ALA A 46 -6.56 -10.52 28.21
CA ALA A 46 -7.98 -10.82 28.30
C ALA A 46 -8.19 -12.26 28.79
N SER A 47 -9.19 -12.45 29.65
CA SER A 47 -9.57 -13.79 30.15
C SER A 47 -10.51 -14.46 29.14
N TYR A 48 -10.01 -15.48 28.46
CA TYR A 48 -10.79 -16.31 27.55
C TYR A 48 -11.14 -17.64 28.20
N GLY A 49 -12.36 -18.11 28.00
CA GLY A 49 -12.84 -19.38 28.59
C GLY A 49 -12.17 -20.61 27.98
N SER A 50 -11.75 -20.52 26.72
CA SER A 50 -11.09 -21.62 26.01
C SER A 50 -10.06 -21.10 25.00
N ARG A 51 -9.17 -21.99 24.52
CA ARG A 51 -8.26 -21.70 23.41
C ARG A 51 -9.02 -21.45 22.09
N VAL A 52 -10.19 -22.03 21.93
CA VAL A 52 -11.02 -21.84 20.74
C VAL A 52 -11.56 -20.41 20.70
N ASP A 53 -12.00 -19.88 21.84
CA ASP A 53 -12.48 -18.49 21.95
C ASP A 53 -11.36 -17.49 21.67
N LEU A 54 -10.16 -17.74 22.18
CA LEU A 54 -8.99 -16.92 21.90
C LEU A 54 -8.60 -16.95 20.42
N ALA A 55 -8.64 -18.12 19.79
CA ALA A 55 -8.34 -18.25 18.35
C ALA A 55 -9.38 -17.52 17.49
N ALA A 56 -10.67 -17.61 17.86
CA ALA A 56 -11.74 -16.87 17.18
C ALA A 56 -11.57 -15.37 17.33
N ALA A 57 -11.27 -14.86 18.53
CA ALA A 57 -11.00 -13.44 18.78
C ALA A 57 -9.78 -12.93 18.02
N ALA A 58 -8.71 -13.72 17.91
CA ALA A 58 -7.55 -13.38 17.14
C ALA A 58 -7.86 -13.30 15.63
N ALA A 59 -8.60 -14.26 15.09
CA ALA A 59 -9.03 -14.26 13.70
C ALA A 59 -9.95 -13.06 13.40
N GLU A 60 -10.88 -12.75 14.27
CA GLU A 60 -11.77 -11.59 14.14
C GLU A 60 -10.97 -10.27 14.16
N THR A 61 -10.01 -10.12 15.06
CA THR A 61 -9.12 -8.95 15.14
C THR A 61 -8.36 -8.75 13.83
N ILE A 62 -7.85 -9.82 13.22
CA ILE A 62 -7.11 -9.76 11.95
C ILE A 62 -8.06 -9.36 10.82
N LEU A 63 -9.19 -10.06 10.67
CA LEU A 63 -10.10 -9.84 9.55
C LEU A 63 -10.81 -8.49 9.63
N SER A 64 -11.22 -8.04 10.81
CA SER A 64 -11.86 -6.73 11.00
C SER A 64 -10.90 -5.59 10.66
N SER A 65 -9.60 -5.70 10.98
CA SER A 65 -8.60 -4.71 10.57
C SER A 65 -8.42 -4.63 9.05
N GLY A 66 -8.72 -5.72 8.33
CA GLY A 66 -8.68 -5.79 6.86
C GLY A 66 -9.89 -5.19 6.15
N GLN A 67 -10.92 -4.76 6.88
CA GLN A 67 -12.14 -4.16 6.33
C GLN A 67 -12.05 -2.63 6.26
N SER A 68 -12.84 -1.93 7.07
CA SER A 68 -12.99 -0.47 6.98
C SER A 68 -11.68 0.29 7.20
N PHE A 69 -10.86 -0.16 8.17
CA PHE A 69 -9.58 0.48 8.46
C PHE A 69 -8.60 0.32 7.30
N ALA A 70 -8.46 -0.89 6.75
CA ALA A 70 -7.60 -1.15 5.62
C ALA A 70 -8.02 -0.37 4.37
N LEU A 71 -9.33 -0.25 4.12
CA LEU A 71 -9.87 0.53 3.03
C LEU A 71 -9.45 2.01 3.15
N ALA A 72 -9.62 2.61 4.32
CA ALA A 72 -9.22 4.00 4.58
C ALA A 72 -7.70 4.18 4.40
N MET A 73 -6.90 3.24 4.88
CA MET A 73 -5.44 3.23 4.72
C MET A 73 -5.02 3.10 3.26
N ALA A 74 -5.66 2.21 2.49
CA ALA A 74 -5.37 2.01 1.07
C ALA A 74 -5.72 3.26 0.25
N ILE A 75 -6.85 3.92 0.53
CA ILE A 75 -7.22 5.19 -0.08
C ILE A 75 -6.17 6.27 0.24
N LEU A 76 -5.80 6.43 1.50
CA LEU A 76 -4.85 7.46 1.93
C LEU A 76 -3.44 7.19 1.38
N TYR A 77 -2.87 6.03 1.69
CA TYR A 77 -1.48 5.73 1.31
C TYR A 77 -1.32 5.41 -0.16
N GLY A 78 -2.34 4.84 -0.82
CA GLY A 78 -2.37 4.69 -2.28
C GLY A 78 -2.30 6.03 -3.00
N GLY A 79 -3.10 7.01 -2.55
CA GLY A 79 -3.08 8.37 -3.07
C GLY A 79 -1.75 9.10 -2.82
N VAL A 80 -1.26 9.07 -1.56
CA VAL A 80 0.00 9.71 -1.17
C VAL A 80 1.20 9.08 -1.89
N ALA A 81 1.27 7.75 -1.96
CA ALA A 81 2.33 7.03 -2.65
C ALA A 81 2.35 7.35 -4.15
N ALA A 82 1.19 7.36 -4.79
CA ALA A 82 1.08 7.75 -6.20
C ALA A 82 1.52 9.19 -6.41
N ALA A 83 1.02 10.15 -5.61
CA ALA A 83 1.42 11.55 -5.68
C ALA A 83 2.92 11.74 -5.50
N ALA A 84 3.52 11.01 -4.56
CA ALA A 84 4.95 11.07 -4.27
C ALA A 84 5.79 10.56 -5.44
N VAL A 85 5.54 9.33 -5.88
CA VAL A 85 6.33 8.65 -6.92
C VAL A 85 6.12 9.29 -8.30
N TRP A 86 4.91 9.74 -8.61
CA TRP A 86 4.57 10.42 -9.87
C TRP A 86 4.70 11.94 -9.80
N SER A 87 5.31 12.47 -8.73
CA SER A 87 5.52 13.92 -8.52
C SER A 87 6.24 14.63 -9.68
N PHE A 88 7.01 13.89 -10.47
CA PHE A 88 7.70 14.44 -11.64
C PHE A 88 6.72 14.91 -12.74
N LEU A 89 5.50 14.36 -12.82
CA LEU A 89 4.48 14.79 -13.78
C LEU A 89 3.96 16.22 -13.49
N PHE A 90 4.08 16.66 -12.24
CA PHE A 90 3.57 17.96 -11.81
C PHE A 90 4.56 19.12 -12.04
N SER A 91 5.72 18.86 -12.65
CA SER A 91 6.75 19.86 -12.94
C SER A 91 7.24 19.74 -14.38
N ALA A 92 7.03 20.77 -15.19
CA ALA A 92 7.47 20.81 -16.58
C ALA A 92 8.98 20.55 -16.74
N ARG A 93 9.81 21.08 -15.80
CA ARG A 93 11.25 20.88 -15.79
C ARG A 93 11.63 19.42 -15.55
N SER A 94 10.89 18.72 -14.70
CA SER A 94 11.13 17.31 -14.42
C SER A 94 10.74 16.43 -15.60
N VAL A 95 9.60 16.72 -16.24
CA VAL A 95 9.12 15.97 -17.42
C VAL A 95 10.15 15.99 -18.54
N THR A 96 10.75 17.16 -18.85
CA THR A 96 11.77 17.27 -19.91
C THR A 96 13.03 16.46 -19.58
N LEU A 97 13.47 16.45 -18.32
CA LEU A 97 14.62 15.65 -17.87
C LEU A 97 14.34 14.15 -18.00
N PHE A 98 13.14 13.69 -17.63
CA PHE A 98 12.78 12.28 -17.75
C PHE A 98 12.70 11.81 -19.21
N HIS A 99 12.27 12.67 -20.13
CA HIS A 99 12.25 12.35 -21.56
C HIS A 99 13.66 12.28 -22.19
N ALA A 100 14.66 12.89 -21.57
CA ALA A 100 16.06 12.82 -22.01
C ALA A 100 16.79 11.54 -21.55
N LEU A 101 16.20 10.77 -20.63
CA LEU A 101 16.81 9.53 -20.16
C LEU A 101 16.74 8.41 -21.22
N PRO A 102 17.79 7.60 -21.37
CA PRO A 102 17.84 6.49 -22.34
C PRO A 102 17.05 5.27 -21.84
N VAL A 103 15.90 5.48 -21.20
CA VAL A 103 15.02 4.44 -20.65
C VAL A 103 13.71 4.44 -21.44
N GLY A 104 13.26 3.26 -21.86
CA GLY A 104 11.99 3.12 -22.56
C GLY A 104 10.82 3.57 -21.68
N ARG A 105 9.79 4.17 -22.27
CA ARG A 105 8.58 4.67 -21.57
C ARG A 105 7.93 3.60 -20.68
N CYS A 106 7.82 2.38 -21.20
CA CYS A 106 7.28 1.23 -20.46
C CYS A 106 8.16 0.86 -19.25
N GLY A 107 9.49 0.85 -19.41
CA GLY A 107 10.41 0.56 -18.32
C GLY A 107 10.35 1.63 -17.22
N MET A 108 10.19 2.90 -17.61
CA MET A 108 10.03 4.00 -16.66
C MET A 108 8.71 3.90 -15.89
N PHE A 109 7.59 3.68 -16.60
CA PHE A 109 6.29 3.46 -15.96
C PHE A 109 6.34 2.31 -14.94
N LEU A 110 6.88 1.16 -15.36
CA LEU A 110 6.99 0.00 -14.50
C LEU A 110 7.91 0.24 -13.30
N SER A 111 8.99 1.03 -13.47
CA SER A 111 9.89 1.38 -12.36
C SER A 111 9.20 2.22 -11.30
N HIS A 112 8.41 3.22 -11.69
CA HIS A 112 7.65 4.05 -10.75
C HIS A 112 6.47 3.27 -10.12
N LEU A 113 5.81 2.40 -10.89
CA LEU A 113 4.78 1.50 -10.36
C LEU A 113 5.34 0.61 -9.26
N LEU A 114 6.47 -0.06 -9.51
CA LEU A 114 7.16 -0.90 -8.53
C LEU A 114 7.76 -0.09 -7.37
N GLY A 115 8.22 1.13 -7.64
CA GLY A 115 8.75 2.06 -6.63
C GLY A 115 7.68 2.55 -5.64
N GLY A 116 6.41 2.56 -6.05
CA GLY A 116 5.27 2.92 -5.20
C GLY A 116 4.62 1.72 -4.51
N LEU A 117 4.17 0.72 -5.27
CA LEU A 117 3.50 -0.47 -4.74
C LEU A 117 4.43 -1.40 -3.97
N GLY A 118 5.69 -1.57 -4.44
CA GLY A 118 6.63 -2.47 -3.80
C GLY A 118 6.85 -2.20 -2.32
N PRO A 119 7.18 -0.95 -1.91
CA PRO A 119 7.32 -0.61 -0.50
C PRO A 119 6.03 -0.80 0.31
N LEU A 120 4.84 -0.49 -0.23
CA LEU A 120 3.56 -0.73 0.44
C LEU A 120 3.38 -2.23 0.73
N TRP A 121 3.59 -3.08 -0.27
CA TRP A 121 3.50 -4.53 -0.10
C TRP A 121 4.56 -5.09 0.84
N CYS A 122 5.78 -4.50 0.87
CA CYS A 122 6.80 -4.85 1.86
C CYS A 122 6.35 -4.48 3.28
N VAL A 123 5.71 -3.35 3.47
CA VAL A 123 5.12 -2.93 4.75
C VAL A 123 4.08 -3.95 5.21
N HIS A 124 3.15 -4.35 4.33
CA HIS A 124 2.12 -5.34 4.68
C HIS A 124 2.72 -6.73 4.94
N GLY A 125 3.72 -7.14 4.17
CA GLY A 125 4.45 -8.39 4.43
C GLY A 125 5.14 -8.39 5.80
N LEU A 126 5.76 -7.28 6.18
CA LEU A 126 6.38 -7.14 7.50
C LEU A 126 5.32 -7.09 8.62
N THR A 127 4.21 -6.40 8.42
CA THR A 127 3.08 -6.40 9.37
C THR A 127 2.48 -7.79 9.54
N ALA A 128 2.31 -8.54 8.45
CA ALA A 128 1.85 -9.94 8.49
C ALA A 128 2.81 -10.84 9.28
N LEU A 129 4.11 -10.66 9.10
CA LEU A 129 5.14 -11.38 9.87
C LEU A 129 5.04 -11.06 11.36
N LEU A 130 4.90 -9.78 11.72
CA LEU A 130 4.74 -9.36 13.11
C LEU A 130 3.44 -9.88 13.73
N ALA A 131 2.34 -9.88 12.98
CA ALA A 131 1.07 -10.46 13.41
C ALA A 131 1.18 -11.97 13.62
N TRP A 132 1.92 -12.65 12.76
CA TRP A 132 2.20 -14.08 12.92
C TRP A 132 3.03 -14.38 14.16
N LEU A 133 4.07 -13.59 14.43
CA LEU A 133 4.85 -13.69 15.67
C LEU A 133 3.97 -13.43 16.91
N ALA A 134 3.08 -12.44 16.85
CA ALA A 134 2.13 -12.16 17.92
C ALA A 134 1.19 -13.34 18.19
N GLN A 135 0.69 -14.01 17.13
CA GLN A 135 -0.10 -15.25 17.29
C GLN A 135 0.73 -16.39 17.92
N ALA A 136 1.99 -16.54 17.55
CA ALA A 136 2.87 -17.56 18.11
C ALA A 136 3.08 -17.36 19.62
N GLU A 137 3.21 -16.11 20.09
CA GLU A 137 3.27 -15.76 21.51
C GLU A 137 1.98 -16.14 22.27
N LEU A 138 0.83 -16.12 21.60
CA LEU A 138 -0.45 -16.56 22.16
C LEU A 138 -0.62 -18.10 22.11
N GLY A 139 0.35 -18.83 21.56
CA GLY A 139 0.27 -20.27 21.33
C GLY A 139 -0.77 -20.65 20.26
N LEU A 140 -1.09 -19.72 19.36
CA LEU A 140 -2.02 -19.92 18.26
C LEU A 140 -1.29 -20.18 16.95
N TRP A 141 -1.93 -20.94 16.07
CA TRP A 141 -1.46 -21.19 14.72
C TRP A 141 -2.62 -21.07 13.73
N SER A 142 -2.85 -19.86 13.23
CA SER A 142 -3.91 -19.61 12.24
C SER A 142 -3.38 -18.77 11.07
N PRO A 143 -2.59 -19.35 10.15
CA PRO A 143 -2.03 -18.62 9.01
C PRO A 143 -3.10 -18.16 8.03
N ALA A 144 -4.26 -18.83 7.97
CA ALA A 144 -5.30 -18.52 7.00
C ALA A 144 -5.84 -17.10 7.13
N ALA A 145 -6.14 -16.63 8.36
CA ALA A 145 -6.63 -15.27 8.59
C ALA A 145 -5.60 -14.20 8.18
N ILE A 146 -4.32 -14.44 8.48
CA ILE A 146 -3.23 -13.52 8.09
C ILE A 146 -3.07 -13.46 6.57
N LEU A 147 -3.14 -14.61 5.89
CA LEU A 147 -3.04 -14.66 4.42
C LEU A 147 -4.23 -14.00 3.74
N GLN A 148 -5.44 -14.20 4.26
CA GLN A 148 -6.64 -13.52 3.76
C GLN A 148 -6.53 -12.01 3.94
N TRP A 149 -6.12 -11.55 5.12
CA TRP A 149 -5.86 -10.15 5.39
C TRP A 149 -4.81 -9.57 4.43
N LEU A 150 -3.66 -10.24 4.29
CA LEU A 150 -2.57 -9.79 3.42
C LEU A 150 -3.02 -9.68 1.96
N ALA A 151 -3.75 -10.68 1.48
CA ALA A 151 -4.29 -10.65 0.11
C ALA A 151 -5.26 -9.49 -0.08
N ALA A 152 -6.16 -9.26 0.88
CA ALA A 152 -7.14 -8.18 0.82
C ALA A 152 -6.48 -6.81 0.78
N VAL A 153 -5.54 -6.52 1.70
CA VAL A 153 -4.85 -5.21 1.75
C VAL A 153 -3.96 -4.97 0.54
N CYS A 154 -3.28 -6.00 0.02
CA CYS A 154 -2.48 -5.87 -1.21
C CYS A 154 -3.34 -5.58 -2.45
N LEU A 155 -4.53 -6.17 -2.53
CA LEU A 155 -5.49 -5.90 -3.61
C LEU A 155 -6.09 -4.49 -3.50
N GLN A 156 -6.43 -4.05 -2.29
CA GLN A 156 -6.90 -2.69 -2.04
C GLN A 156 -5.83 -1.66 -2.43
N ASP A 157 -4.58 -1.86 -2.01
CA ASP A 157 -3.48 -0.98 -2.42
C ASP A 157 -3.31 -0.93 -3.95
N LEU A 158 -3.35 -2.08 -4.62
CA LEU A 158 -3.24 -2.14 -6.07
C LEU A 158 -4.35 -1.32 -6.74
N LEU A 159 -5.59 -1.46 -6.26
CA LEU A 159 -6.75 -0.75 -6.79
C LEU A 159 -6.60 0.76 -6.60
N PHE A 160 -6.44 1.21 -5.36
CA PHE A 160 -6.44 2.64 -5.05
C PHE A 160 -5.19 3.36 -5.56
N PHE A 161 -4.03 2.71 -5.52
CA PHE A 161 -2.83 3.24 -6.15
C PHE A 161 -2.99 3.39 -7.67
N SER A 162 -3.60 2.41 -8.35
CA SER A 162 -3.84 2.48 -9.79
C SER A 162 -4.80 3.60 -10.16
N ILE A 163 -5.89 3.80 -9.40
CA ILE A 163 -6.81 4.93 -9.58
C ILE A 163 -6.07 6.26 -9.38
N ALA A 164 -5.24 6.36 -8.34
CA ALA A 164 -4.46 7.57 -8.07
C ALA A 164 -3.44 7.88 -9.18
N VAL A 165 -2.75 6.86 -9.71
CA VAL A 165 -1.85 7.00 -10.86
C VAL A 165 -2.60 7.47 -12.10
N LEU A 166 -3.78 6.91 -12.36
CA LEU A 166 -4.63 7.37 -13.46
C LEU A 166 -5.01 8.84 -13.31
N CYS A 167 -5.43 9.27 -12.11
CA CYS A 167 -5.74 10.67 -11.81
C CYS A 167 -4.52 11.57 -12.02
N ALA A 168 -3.32 11.13 -11.60
CA ALA A 168 -2.08 11.88 -11.79
C ALA A 168 -1.74 12.07 -13.28
N MET A 169 -1.92 11.02 -14.08
CA MET A 169 -1.66 11.07 -15.53
C MET A 169 -2.66 11.94 -16.28
N LEU A 170 -3.93 11.95 -15.86
CA LEU A 170 -4.97 12.73 -16.50
C LEU A 170 -4.85 14.23 -16.20
N THR A 171 -4.44 14.58 -14.99
CA THR A 171 -4.46 15.98 -14.53
C THR A 171 -3.14 16.70 -14.71
N GLY A 172 -2.00 15.99 -14.57
CA GLY A 172 -0.66 16.60 -14.60
C GLY A 172 -0.43 17.69 -13.53
N ASN A 173 -1.32 17.80 -12.54
CA ASN A 173 -1.31 18.82 -11.51
C ASN A 173 -1.72 18.19 -10.16
N LEU A 174 -0.92 18.42 -9.11
CA LEU A 174 -1.13 17.79 -7.81
C LEU A 174 -2.49 18.13 -7.15
N PRO A 175 -2.92 19.41 -7.04
CA PRO A 175 -4.25 19.74 -6.52
C PRO A 175 -5.39 19.11 -7.32
N ALA A 176 -5.33 19.16 -8.65
CA ALA A 176 -6.35 18.57 -9.51
C ALA A 176 -6.40 17.04 -9.38
N MET A 177 -5.25 16.38 -9.25
CA MET A 177 -5.17 14.95 -8.96
C MET A 177 -5.86 14.62 -7.65
N ALA A 178 -5.57 15.36 -6.56
CA ALA A 178 -6.14 15.11 -5.25
C ALA A 178 -7.67 15.27 -5.25
N VAL A 179 -8.19 16.32 -5.91
CA VAL A 179 -9.63 16.55 -6.05
C VAL A 179 -10.29 15.43 -6.86
N LEU A 180 -9.73 15.08 -8.02
CA LEU A 180 -10.30 14.02 -8.89
C LEU A 180 -10.28 12.67 -8.18
N TYR A 181 -9.18 12.33 -7.51
CA TYR A 181 -9.04 11.11 -6.74
C TYR A 181 -10.05 11.05 -5.58
N GLY A 182 -10.19 12.14 -4.82
CA GLY A 182 -11.17 12.25 -3.74
C GLY A 182 -12.61 12.10 -4.23
N LEU A 183 -12.97 12.75 -5.35
CA LEU A 183 -14.30 12.63 -5.95
C LEU A 183 -14.61 11.21 -6.40
N LEU A 184 -13.67 10.52 -7.07
CA LEU A 184 -13.89 9.14 -7.50
C LEU A 184 -14.11 8.20 -6.33
N ASN A 185 -13.32 8.36 -5.23
CA ASN A 185 -13.51 7.53 -4.04
C ASN A 185 -14.81 7.87 -3.30
N ALA A 186 -15.18 9.15 -3.21
CA ALA A 186 -16.45 9.56 -2.60
C ALA A 186 -17.67 9.04 -3.39
N CYS A 187 -17.61 9.05 -4.74
CA CYS A 187 -18.65 8.47 -5.57
C CYS A 187 -18.78 6.95 -5.37
N ALA A 188 -17.64 6.24 -5.23
CA ALA A 188 -17.66 4.80 -4.99
C ALA A 188 -18.34 4.46 -3.65
N VAL A 189 -18.00 5.18 -2.56
CA VAL A 189 -18.61 5.00 -1.24
C VAL A 189 -20.09 5.41 -1.24
N GLY A 190 -20.45 6.48 -1.96
CA GLY A 190 -21.84 6.94 -2.05
C GLY A 190 -22.76 6.03 -2.85
N LEU A 191 -22.22 5.13 -3.68
CA LEU A 191 -23.00 4.12 -4.41
C LEU A 191 -23.28 2.86 -3.59
N GLU A 192 -22.55 2.64 -2.50
CA GLU A 192 -22.74 1.51 -1.58
C GLU A 192 -23.71 1.82 -0.43
N SER A 193 -24.04 3.10 -0.22
CA SER A 193 -24.97 3.56 0.82
C SER A 193 -26.41 3.66 0.31
#